data_b7928a931932fc8bf3460c9eb80bc054
#
_entry.id   b7928a931932fc8bf3460c9eb80bc054
#
_cell.length_a   1.000
_cell.length_b   1.000
_cell.length_c   1.000
_cell.angle_alpha   90.00
_cell.angle_beta   90.00
_cell.angle_gamma   90.00
#
_symmetry.space_group_name_H-M   'P 1'
#
loop_
_entity.id
_entity.type
_entity.pdbx_description
1 polymer ?
#
loop_
_entity_poly.entity_id
_entity_poly.type
_entity_poly.pdbx_seq_one_letter_code
_entity_poly.pdbx_strand_id
1 'polypeptide(L)'
;MIENNDEAKRSKIWTVVTSVTSVLIIIVAIFLLMKMFTGNPLEGSWTDEDGNMNLKISHDGQMTVTIPASGEGKDIEVPMTYTMNKESKTISIQQDDAQIQKIAEKSDGQYTTETLKNAVQSIGTTFEYSIDDGTLTLTEREYGEQMMFNKN
;
A
#
# COMPACT_ATOMS: atom_id res chain seq x y z
N MET A 1 -20.12 -58.98 -18.48
CA MET A 1 -19.37 -58.08 -19.37
C MET A 1 -19.83 -56.65 -19.27
N ILE A 2 -21.11 -56.39 -19.16
CA ILE A 2 -21.65 -55.03 -18.93
C ILE A 2 -21.19 -54.45 -17.59
N GLU A 3 -21.09 -55.27 -16.57
CA GLU A 3 -20.62 -54.89 -15.24
C GLU A 3 -19.17 -54.41 -15.23
N ASN A 4 -18.27 -55.05 -16.01
CA ASN A 4 -16.89 -54.63 -16.10
C ASN A 4 -16.72 -53.26 -16.78
N ASN A 5 -17.56 -52.97 -17.78
CA ASN A 5 -17.56 -51.66 -18.41
C ASN A 5 -18.04 -50.54 -17.51
N ASP A 6 -19.04 -50.82 -16.67
CA ASP A 6 -19.56 -49.87 -15.72
C ASP A 6 -18.55 -49.55 -14.58
N GLU A 7 -17.83 -50.57 -14.11
CA GLU A 7 -16.75 -50.38 -13.14
C GLU A 7 -15.60 -49.59 -13.71
N ALA A 8 -15.21 -49.85 -14.97
CA ALA A 8 -14.17 -49.10 -15.66
C ALA A 8 -14.58 -47.62 -15.87
N LYS A 9 -15.85 -47.39 -16.24
CA LYS A 9 -16.39 -46.03 -16.35
C LYS A 9 -16.43 -45.29 -15.00
N ARG A 10 -16.88 -45.97 -13.95
CA ARG A 10 -16.88 -45.43 -12.59
C ARG A 10 -15.47 -45.04 -12.15
N SER A 11 -14.51 -45.93 -12.37
CA SER A 11 -13.11 -45.67 -12.02
C SER A 11 -12.54 -44.48 -12.77
N LYS A 12 -12.84 -44.35 -14.07
CA LYS A 12 -12.41 -43.20 -14.88
C LYS A 12 -13.06 -41.90 -14.42
N ILE A 13 -14.35 -41.91 -14.16
CA ILE A 13 -15.07 -40.74 -13.69
C ILE A 13 -14.52 -40.30 -12.33
N TRP A 14 -14.29 -41.24 -11.43
CA TRP A 14 -13.72 -40.97 -10.13
C TRP A 14 -12.33 -40.37 -10.22
N THR A 15 -11.49 -40.91 -11.08
CA THR A 15 -10.14 -40.40 -11.35
C THR A 15 -10.18 -38.98 -11.91
N VAL A 16 -11.08 -38.71 -12.85
CA VAL A 16 -11.26 -37.39 -13.45
C VAL A 16 -11.73 -36.37 -12.39
N VAL A 17 -12.73 -36.75 -11.60
CA VAL A 17 -13.26 -35.88 -10.52
C VAL A 17 -12.18 -35.57 -9.50
N THR A 18 -11.40 -36.56 -9.08
CA THR A 18 -10.30 -36.38 -8.14
C THR A 18 -9.22 -35.48 -8.71
N SER A 19 -8.84 -35.66 -10.00
CA SER A 19 -7.86 -34.85 -10.67
C SER A 19 -8.31 -33.39 -10.79
N VAL A 20 -9.56 -33.14 -11.19
CA VAL A 20 -10.12 -31.79 -11.32
C VAL A 20 -10.17 -31.10 -9.95
N THR A 21 -10.59 -31.81 -8.93
CA THR A 21 -10.63 -31.27 -7.56
C THR A 21 -9.24 -30.89 -7.07
N SER A 22 -8.25 -31.76 -7.32
CA SER A 22 -6.85 -31.48 -6.94
C SER A 22 -6.30 -30.25 -7.66
N VAL A 23 -6.58 -30.10 -8.94
CA VAL A 23 -6.16 -28.93 -9.72
C VAL A 23 -6.82 -27.65 -9.19
N LEU A 24 -8.11 -27.70 -8.87
CA LEU A 24 -8.81 -26.56 -8.29
C LEU A 24 -8.21 -26.14 -6.95
N ILE A 25 -7.89 -27.08 -6.08
CA ILE A 25 -7.26 -26.80 -4.78
C ILE A 25 -5.91 -26.12 -5.00
N ILE A 26 -5.10 -26.60 -5.95
CA ILE A 26 -3.80 -26.00 -6.27
C ILE A 26 -3.97 -24.57 -6.79
N ILE A 27 -4.93 -24.34 -7.69
CA ILE A 27 -5.20 -23.01 -8.25
C ILE A 27 -5.63 -22.05 -7.14
N VAL A 28 -6.52 -22.48 -6.25
CA VAL A 28 -6.97 -21.66 -5.13
C VAL A 28 -5.81 -21.37 -4.17
N ALA A 29 -4.98 -22.36 -3.88
CA ALA A 29 -3.81 -22.19 -3.03
C ALA A 29 -2.82 -21.18 -3.63
N ILE A 30 -2.54 -21.28 -4.93
CA ILE A 30 -1.67 -20.32 -5.64
C ILE A 30 -2.29 -18.93 -5.61
N PHE A 31 -3.59 -18.81 -5.85
CA PHE A 31 -4.30 -17.53 -5.82
C PHE A 31 -4.22 -16.87 -4.43
N LEU A 32 -4.43 -17.64 -3.37
CA LEU A 32 -4.30 -17.15 -2.00
C LEU A 32 -2.88 -16.73 -1.67
N LEU A 33 -1.89 -17.52 -2.08
CA LEU A 33 -0.48 -17.16 -1.91
C LEU A 33 -0.13 -15.89 -2.66
N MET A 34 -0.59 -15.76 -3.90
CA MET A 34 -0.37 -14.54 -4.68
C MET A 34 -1.02 -13.32 -4.02
N LYS A 35 -2.23 -13.46 -3.46
CA LYS A 35 -2.86 -12.38 -2.71
C LYS A 35 -2.05 -11.99 -1.48
N MET A 36 -1.50 -12.96 -0.76
CA MET A 36 -0.65 -12.67 0.39
C MET A 36 0.64 -11.94 0.00
N PHE A 37 1.23 -12.31 -1.14
CA PHE A 37 2.48 -11.72 -1.62
C PHE A 37 2.30 -10.45 -2.45
N THR A 38 1.15 -10.27 -3.11
CA THR A 38 0.85 -9.08 -3.90
C THR A 38 0.12 -8.01 -3.09
N GLY A 39 -0.33 -8.32 -1.89
CA GLY A 39 -0.87 -7.33 -0.98
C GLY A 39 0.12 -6.19 -0.75
N ASN A 40 -0.37 -4.99 -0.57
CA ASN A 40 0.47 -3.84 -0.27
C ASN A 40 0.75 -3.81 1.24
N PRO A 41 1.99 -4.13 1.68
CA PRO A 41 2.30 -4.15 3.11
C PRO A 41 2.26 -2.76 3.75
N LEU A 42 2.32 -1.71 2.94
CA LEU A 42 2.27 -0.33 3.41
C LEU A 42 0.86 0.22 3.54
N GLU A 43 -0.15 -0.49 3.01
CA GLU A 43 -1.53 -0.04 3.08
C GLU A 43 -1.99 0.12 4.52
N GLY A 44 -2.64 1.25 4.81
CA GLY A 44 -3.17 1.55 6.13
C GLY A 44 -2.82 2.94 6.60
N SER A 45 -3.00 3.17 7.87
CA SER A 45 -2.73 4.46 8.52
C SER A 45 -1.53 4.33 9.44
N TRP A 46 -0.62 5.28 9.33
CA TRP A 46 0.65 5.30 10.04
C TRP A 46 0.85 6.65 10.70
N THR A 47 1.33 6.67 11.93
CA THR A 47 1.61 7.91 12.67
C THR A 47 3.10 7.99 12.97
N ASP A 48 3.71 9.14 12.66
CA ASP A 48 5.11 9.43 13.01
C ASP A 48 5.32 9.30 14.51
N GLU A 49 6.47 8.75 14.92
CA GLU A 49 6.81 8.60 16.35
C GLU A 49 6.72 9.92 17.13
N ASP A 50 7.13 11.00 16.50
CA ASP A 50 7.09 12.34 17.12
C ASP A 50 5.73 13.02 16.96
N GLY A 51 4.77 12.39 16.28
CA GLY A 51 3.45 12.94 16.06
C GLY A 51 3.39 14.09 15.06
N ASN A 52 4.43 14.28 14.27
CA ASN A 52 4.52 15.39 13.33
C ASN A 52 3.82 15.14 12.00
N MET A 53 3.47 13.90 11.70
CA MET A 53 2.92 13.54 10.40
C MET A 53 2.14 12.22 10.49
N ASN A 54 1.03 12.16 9.79
CA ASN A 54 0.27 10.92 9.61
C ASN A 54 0.23 10.57 8.13
N LEU A 55 0.41 9.28 7.83
CA LEU A 55 0.31 8.77 6.47
C LEU A 55 -0.88 7.85 6.36
N LYS A 56 -1.71 8.07 5.34
CA LYS A 56 -2.77 7.14 4.98
C LYS A 56 -2.45 6.62 3.59
N ILE A 57 -2.08 5.36 3.50
CA ILE A 57 -1.62 4.74 2.25
C ILE A 57 -2.72 3.83 1.72
N SER A 58 -3.18 4.11 0.52
CA SER A 58 -4.20 3.33 -0.17
C SER A 58 -3.55 2.34 -1.13
N HIS A 59 -4.28 1.31 -1.52
CA HIS A 59 -3.76 0.25 -2.38
C HIS A 59 -3.59 0.64 -3.86
N ASP A 60 -4.16 1.77 -4.26
CA ASP A 60 -4.24 2.20 -5.65
C ASP A 60 -3.14 3.19 -6.09
N GLY A 61 -2.07 3.30 -5.31
CA GLY A 61 -0.98 4.23 -5.60
C GLY A 61 -1.24 5.63 -5.08
N GLN A 62 -2.28 5.83 -4.29
CA GLN A 62 -2.59 7.12 -3.67
C GLN A 62 -2.30 7.08 -2.17
N MET A 63 -1.86 8.20 -1.65
CA MET A 63 -1.68 8.38 -0.22
C MET A 63 -2.03 9.80 0.18
N THR A 64 -2.39 9.97 1.43
CA THR A 64 -2.66 11.28 2.02
C THR A 64 -1.68 11.52 3.17
N VAL A 65 -1.00 12.64 3.13
CA VAL A 65 -0.11 13.07 4.21
C VAL A 65 -0.87 14.10 5.04
N THR A 66 -1.07 13.82 6.31
CA THR A 66 -1.73 14.73 7.24
C THR A 66 -0.70 15.33 8.17
N ILE A 67 -0.61 16.66 8.20
CA ILE A 67 0.27 17.38 9.11
C ILE A 67 -0.62 17.98 10.19
N PRO A 68 -0.49 17.51 11.46
CA PRO A 68 -1.29 18.02 12.53
C PRO A 68 -1.04 19.52 12.76
N ALA A 69 -2.12 20.24 13.01
CA ALA A 69 -2.02 21.66 13.29
C ALA A 69 -1.38 21.92 14.65
N SER A 70 -0.55 22.93 14.71
CA SER A 70 -0.06 23.45 15.99
C SER A 70 -1.02 24.54 16.46
N GLY A 71 -1.71 24.29 17.58
CA GLY A 71 -2.64 25.25 18.16
C GLY A 71 -4.07 25.11 17.63
N GLU A 72 -4.74 26.24 17.40
CA GLU A 72 -6.15 26.27 16.97
C GLU A 72 -6.39 26.05 15.48
N GLY A 73 -5.34 25.83 14.69
CA GLY A 73 -5.45 25.59 13.25
C GLY A 73 -6.04 24.23 12.93
N LYS A 74 -6.41 24.04 11.68
CA LYS A 74 -6.86 22.74 11.17
C LYS A 74 -5.68 21.94 10.64
N ASP A 75 -5.77 20.62 10.74
CA ASP A 75 -4.77 19.74 10.14
C ASP A 75 -4.70 19.97 8.62
N ILE A 76 -3.50 19.88 8.08
CA ILE A 76 -3.28 20.02 6.65
C ILE A 76 -3.23 18.61 6.04
N GLU A 77 -4.15 18.32 5.12
CA GLU A 77 -4.16 17.07 4.37
C GLU A 77 -3.68 17.31 2.95
N VAL A 78 -2.61 16.62 2.55
CA VAL A 78 -2.03 16.77 1.22
C VAL A 78 -2.09 15.42 0.51
N PRO A 79 -2.83 15.31 -0.61
CA PRO A 79 -2.82 14.09 -1.41
C PRO A 79 -1.53 13.96 -2.18
N MET A 80 -1.01 12.74 -2.20
CA MET A 80 0.22 12.40 -2.90
C MET A 80 0.02 11.09 -3.66
N THR A 81 0.94 10.78 -4.55
CA THR A 81 0.98 9.51 -5.25
C THR A 81 2.27 8.78 -4.88
N TYR A 82 2.24 7.46 -4.98
CA TYR A 82 3.42 6.65 -4.73
C TYR A 82 3.50 5.48 -5.70
N THR A 83 4.72 5.04 -5.95
CA THR A 83 4.99 3.77 -6.60
C THR A 83 5.88 2.95 -5.69
N MET A 84 5.71 1.64 -5.73
CA MET A 84 6.38 0.75 -4.81
C MET A 84 7.01 -0.42 -5.55
N ASN A 85 8.23 -0.78 -5.17
CA ASN A 85 8.92 -1.96 -5.66
C ASN A 85 9.16 -2.91 -4.49
N LYS A 86 8.46 -4.05 -4.49
CA LYS A 86 8.55 -5.03 -3.42
C LYS A 86 9.87 -5.79 -3.41
N GLU A 87 10.50 -5.96 -4.56
CA GLU A 87 11.76 -6.69 -4.67
C GLU A 87 12.91 -5.90 -4.03
N SER A 88 13.00 -4.62 -4.34
CA SER A 88 14.02 -3.75 -3.77
C SER A 88 13.60 -3.11 -2.44
N LYS A 89 12.35 -3.29 -2.03
CA LYS A 89 11.76 -2.65 -0.85
C LYS A 89 11.92 -1.13 -0.89
N THR A 90 11.53 -0.53 -2.01
CA THR A 90 11.57 0.90 -2.18
C THR A 90 10.18 1.46 -2.43
N ILE A 91 9.95 2.69 -1.98
CA ILE A 91 8.75 3.46 -2.25
C ILE A 91 9.18 4.83 -2.75
N SER A 92 8.62 5.24 -3.89
CA SER A 92 8.85 6.57 -4.45
C SER A 92 7.58 7.38 -4.28
N ILE A 93 7.65 8.44 -3.51
CA ILE A 93 6.51 9.29 -3.18
C ILE A 93 6.63 10.57 -3.96
N GLN A 94 5.54 10.95 -4.65
CA GLN A 94 5.52 12.13 -5.50
C GLN A 94 4.34 13.02 -5.14
N GLN A 95 4.54 14.33 -5.30
CA GLN A 95 3.48 15.30 -5.12
C GLN A 95 2.50 15.24 -6.29
N ASP A 96 1.21 15.31 -6.01
CA ASP A 96 0.18 15.45 -7.03
C ASP A 96 -0.17 16.92 -7.17
N ASP A 97 0.48 17.59 -8.11
CA ASP A 97 0.37 19.04 -8.29
C ASP A 97 -1.07 19.49 -8.58
N ALA A 98 -1.82 18.69 -9.35
CA ALA A 98 -3.21 19.03 -9.67
C ALA A 98 -4.10 19.00 -8.44
N GLN A 99 -3.93 18.01 -7.58
CA GLN A 99 -4.70 17.91 -6.33
C GLN A 99 -4.28 18.96 -5.31
N ILE A 100 -2.99 19.24 -5.23
CA ILE A 100 -2.47 20.29 -4.35
C ILE A 100 -3.05 21.65 -4.74
N GLN A 101 -3.09 21.94 -6.04
CA GLN A 101 -3.69 23.17 -6.54
C GLN A 101 -5.17 23.30 -6.19
N LYS A 102 -5.92 22.20 -6.33
CA LYS A 102 -7.34 22.18 -5.96
C LYS A 102 -7.56 22.47 -4.48
N ILE A 103 -6.72 21.92 -3.63
CA ILE A 103 -6.83 22.13 -2.18
C ILE A 103 -6.48 23.57 -1.83
N ALA A 104 -5.46 24.13 -2.45
CA ALA A 104 -5.10 25.54 -2.26
C ALA A 104 -6.26 26.46 -2.67
N GLU A 105 -6.90 26.19 -3.79
CA GLU A 105 -8.04 26.96 -4.27
C GLU A 105 -9.23 26.85 -3.31
N LYS A 106 -9.52 25.67 -2.79
CA LYS A 106 -10.64 25.44 -1.86
C LYS A 106 -10.40 26.03 -0.47
N SER A 107 -9.18 26.37 -0.15
CA SER A 107 -8.84 26.93 1.17
C SER A 107 -9.15 28.42 1.31
N ASP A 108 -9.65 29.07 0.25
CA ASP A 108 -9.97 30.51 0.22
C ASP A 108 -8.76 31.39 0.65
N GLY A 109 -7.58 31.02 0.14
CA GLY A 109 -6.36 31.78 0.43
C GLY A 109 -5.67 31.44 1.74
N GLN A 110 -6.21 30.48 2.50
CA GLN A 110 -5.59 30.04 3.75
C GLN A 110 -4.26 29.31 3.49
N TYR A 111 -4.21 28.52 2.43
CA TYR A 111 -3.01 27.80 2.02
C TYR A 111 -2.71 28.10 0.56
N THR A 112 -1.43 28.32 0.25
CA THR A 112 -0.95 28.44 -1.13
C THR A 112 -0.42 27.09 -1.60
N THR A 113 -0.36 26.90 -2.92
CA THR A 113 0.25 25.70 -3.50
C THR A 113 1.68 25.52 -2.99
N GLU A 114 2.44 26.59 -2.91
CA GLU A 114 3.82 26.56 -2.41
C GLU A 114 3.91 26.12 -0.96
N THR A 115 3.04 26.62 -0.10
CA THR A 115 2.98 26.21 1.32
C THR A 115 2.69 24.72 1.46
N LEU A 116 1.76 24.20 0.69
CA LEU A 116 1.40 22.78 0.72
C LEU A 116 2.56 21.91 0.20
N LYS A 117 3.21 22.32 -0.88
CA LYS A 117 4.37 21.61 -1.40
C LYS A 117 5.53 21.58 -0.41
N ASN A 118 5.80 22.70 0.24
CA ASN A 118 6.86 22.77 1.24
C ASN A 118 6.57 21.91 2.45
N ALA A 119 5.30 21.79 2.84
CA ALA A 119 4.90 20.97 3.98
C ALA A 119 5.19 19.48 3.79
N VAL A 120 5.17 19.00 2.55
CA VAL A 120 5.40 17.59 2.25
C VAL A 120 6.72 17.33 1.52
N GLN A 121 7.57 18.33 1.44
CA GLN A 121 8.85 18.22 0.71
C GLN A 121 9.75 17.12 1.27
N SER A 122 9.76 16.95 2.57
CA SER A 122 10.61 15.95 3.23
C SER A 122 10.22 14.51 2.89
N ILE A 123 8.96 14.27 2.51
CA ILE A 123 8.48 12.94 2.19
C ILE A 123 8.34 12.69 0.68
N GLY A 124 8.46 13.71 -0.13
CA GLY A 124 8.30 13.63 -1.59
C GLY A 124 9.56 13.15 -2.31
N THR A 125 10.10 12.01 -1.92
CA THR A 125 11.31 11.44 -2.51
C THR A 125 11.24 9.90 -2.48
N THR A 126 12.33 9.23 -2.81
CA THR A 126 12.40 7.77 -2.81
C THR A 126 13.04 7.28 -1.52
N PHE A 127 12.39 6.33 -0.87
CA PHE A 127 12.84 5.72 0.36
C PHE A 127 12.99 4.22 0.21
N GLU A 128 13.90 3.64 0.97
CA GLU A 128 13.85 2.22 1.27
C GLU A 128 12.93 2.05 2.47
N TYR A 129 12.02 1.07 2.42
CA TYR A 129 11.10 0.83 3.51
C TYR A 129 11.37 -0.49 4.20
N SER A 130 11.07 -0.53 5.48
CA SER A 130 11.13 -1.73 6.30
C SER A 130 9.94 -1.71 7.25
N ILE A 131 9.27 -2.85 7.39
CA ILE A 131 8.15 -2.99 8.33
C ILE A 131 8.53 -4.09 9.31
N ASP A 132 8.55 -3.75 10.60
CA ASP A 132 8.85 -4.69 11.65
C ASP A 132 7.96 -4.37 12.86
N ASP A 133 7.17 -5.37 13.25
CA ASP A 133 6.32 -5.32 14.45
C ASP A 133 5.46 -4.05 14.54
N GLY A 134 4.78 -3.71 13.43
CA GLY A 134 3.90 -2.54 13.38
C GLY A 134 4.62 -1.20 13.23
N THR A 135 5.92 -1.20 13.02
CA THR A 135 6.71 0.01 12.78
C THR A 135 7.19 0.04 11.34
N LEU A 136 6.89 1.13 10.66
CA LEU A 136 7.38 1.42 9.31
C LEU A 136 8.57 2.34 9.42
N THR A 137 9.71 1.94 8.87
CA THR A 137 10.91 2.77 8.76
C THR A 137 11.11 3.14 7.31
N LEU A 138 11.19 4.43 7.03
CA LEU A 138 11.52 4.96 5.72
C LEU A 138 12.94 5.55 5.78
N THR A 139 13.83 5.01 4.95
CA THR A 139 15.23 5.46 4.91
C THR A 139 15.46 6.15 3.58
N GLU A 140 15.82 7.42 3.61
CA GLU A 140 16.12 8.18 2.41
C GLU A 140 17.40 7.65 1.76
N ARG A 141 17.36 7.46 0.45
CA ARG A 141 18.47 6.85 -0.29
C ARG A 141 19.70 7.74 -0.42
N GLU A 142 19.50 9.05 -0.46
CA GLU A 142 20.59 9.99 -0.73
C GLU A 142 21.42 10.30 0.53
N TYR A 143 20.73 10.61 1.64
CA TYR A 143 21.41 11.02 2.88
C TYR A 143 21.26 10.04 4.02
N GLY A 144 20.47 8.97 3.85
CA GLY A 144 20.26 7.96 4.86
C GLY A 144 19.42 8.40 6.05
N GLU A 145 18.70 9.51 5.93
CA GLU A 145 17.79 9.96 6.99
C GLU A 145 16.65 8.97 7.17
N GLN A 146 16.28 8.71 8.40
CA GLN A 146 15.23 7.75 8.74
C GLN A 146 14.04 8.44 9.36
N MET A 147 12.86 7.98 8.93
CA MET A 147 11.58 8.38 9.52
C MET A 147 10.86 7.11 9.98
N MET A 148 10.37 7.12 11.20
CA MET A 148 9.71 5.96 11.78
C MET A 148 8.24 6.27 12.07
N PHE A 149 7.38 5.36 11.64
CA PHE A 149 5.93 5.48 11.81
C PHE A 149 5.38 4.23 12.47
N ASN A 150 4.41 4.42 13.33
CA ASN A 150 3.71 3.31 13.98
C ASN A 150 2.33 3.14 13.35
N LYS A 151 1.93 1.90 13.17
CA LYS A 151 0.62 1.57 12.60
C LYS A 151 -0.47 1.87 13.62
N ASN A 152 -1.50 2.56 13.14
CA ASN A 152 -2.68 2.88 13.96
C ASN A 152 -3.60 1.68 14.14
#